data_5379187a7227eb918700abb326412e9f
#
_entry.id   5379187a7227eb918700abb326412e9f
#
_cell.length_a   1.000
_cell.length_b   1.000
_cell.length_c   1.000
_cell.angle_alpha   90.00
_cell.angle_beta   90.00
_cell.angle_gamma   90.00
#
_symmetry.space_group_name_H-M   'P 1'
#
loop_
_entity.id
_entity.type
_entity.pdbx_description
1 polymer ?
#
loop_
_entity_poly.entity_id
_entity_poly.type
_entity_poly.pdbx_seq_one_letter_code
_entity_poly.pdbx_strand_id
1 'polypeptide(L)'
;MKLTLSIPRTRPAHLANIPAPEGCELPLLQLTGADQTLIAERDPSGPVYHVNLPALEGEAEMDFEVSELDSADSATGIATSDADGKLDIEVAGSPFLTFHHTTNYPKPVINPILSPNGANMLREPMEAWGEGEHPWQRGLTLMQGAINGVDCWNERPDHPGFGHTTQDDISISHNPLSLLIESDNTWYEGDRPLMTDSRSYRLFGSSRNAVVLDITHTLKASHGAVTIGDTKEGGFLCIRVNPSMNANAEGH
;
A
#
# COMPACT_ATOMS: atom_id res chain seq x y z
N MET A 1 -19.39 23.64 10.72
CA MET A 1 -18.34 23.58 11.78
C MET A 1 -17.10 24.26 11.23
N LYS A 2 -16.24 24.81 12.09
CA LYS A 2 -14.98 25.45 11.62
C LYS A 2 -13.79 24.57 11.95
N LEU A 3 -12.82 24.50 11.03
CA LEU A 3 -11.55 23.82 11.19
C LEU A 3 -10.44 24.82 10.82
N THR A 4 -9.47 25.01 11.72
CA THR A 4 -8.26 25.77 11.43
C THR A 4 -7.09 24.82 11.26
N LEU A 5 -6.39 24.90 10.12
CA LEU A 5 -5.17 24.17 9.87
C LEU A 5 -3.97 25.11 9.99
N SER A 6 -3.07 24.81 10.92
CA SER A 6 -1.83 25.56 11.12
C SER A 6 -0.68 24.81 10.45
N ILE A 7 -0.03 25.45 9.51
CA ILE A 7 1.11 24.88 8.77
C ILE A 7 2.35 25.69 9.08
N PRO A 8 3.30 25.12 9.82
CA PRO A 8 4.41 25.89 10.44
C PRO A 8 5.56 26.20 9.48
N ARG A 9 5.51 25.78 8.22
CA ARG A 9 6.60 26.00 7.24
C ARG A 9 6.14 25.73 5.80
N THR A 10 6.93 26.22 4.85
CA THR A 10 6.78 25.85 3.43
C THR A 10 6.71 24.33 3.25
N ARG A 11 5.71 23.87 2.50
CA ARG A 11 5.53 22.46 2.15
C ARG A 11 5.09 22.29 0.70
N PRO A 12 5.54 21.25 -0.01
CA PRO A 12 4.93 20.83 -1.26
C PRO A 12 3.49 20.38 -1.01
N ALA A 13 2.72 20.18 -2.06
CA ALA A 13 1.43 19.51 -1.96
C ALA A 13 1.60 18.14 -1.28
N HIS A 14 0.76 17.82 -0.31
CA HIS A 14 0.89 16.61 0.50
C HIS A 14 -0.44 16.15 1.04
N LEU A 15 -0.51 14.86 1.38
CA LEU A 15 -1.61 14.28 2.14
C LEU A 15 -1.46 14.68 3.62
N ALA A 16 -2.50 15.26 4.18
CA ALA A 16 -2.57 15.58 5.61
C ALA A 16 -3.66 14.73 6.28
N ASN A 17 -3.43 14.45 7.55
CA ASN A 17 -4.41 13.78 8.40
C ASN A 17 -5.00 14.81 9.35
N ILE A 18 -6.32 14.89 9.39
CA ILE A 18 -7.06 15.75 10.30
C ILE A 18 -7.93 14.90 11.23
N PRO A 19 -8.05 15.25 12.52
CA PRO A 19 -8.90 14.50 13.41
C PRO A 19 -10.37 14.62 12.96
N ALA A 20 -11.13 13.53 13.13
CA ALA A 20 -12.56 13.58 12.89
C ALA A 20 -13.22 14.56 13.87
N PRO A 21 -14.17 15.36 13.39
CA PRO A 21 -15.01 16.15 14.28
C PRO A 21 -15.76 15.26 15.26
N GLU A 22 -16.00 15.77 16.47
CA GLU A 22 -16.68 15.00 17.52
C GLU A 22 -18.06 14.49 17.03
N GLY A 23 -18.26 13.18 17.12
CA GLY A 23 -19.48 12.51 16.68
C GLY A 23 -19.68 12.42 15.16
N CYS A 24 -18.71 12.82 14.36
CA CYS A 24 -18.78 12.74 12.90
C CYS A 24 -18.34 11.35 12.43
N GLU A 25 -19.24 10.64 11.75
CA GLU A 25 -18.98 9.32 11.15
C GLU A 25 -19.19 9.30 9.63
N LEU A 26 -19.39 10.46 9.01
CA LEU A 26 -19.59 10.57 7.57
C LEU A 26 -18.36 10.12 6.80
N PRO A 27 -18.53 9.47 5.65
CA PRO A 27 -17.41 9.02 4.84
C PRO A 27 -16.61 10.18 4.24
N LEU A 28 -17.29 11.29 3.96
CA LEU A 28 -16.71 12.45 3.28
C LEU A 28 -17.11 13.75 3.97
N LEU A 29 -16.18 14.72 3.93
CA LEU A 29 -16.45 16.10 4.31
C LEU A 29 -15.98 17.04 3.20
N GLN A 30 -16.67 18.15 3.05
CA GLN A 30 -16.22 19.28 2.26
C GLN A 30 -15.65 20.36 3.18
N LEU A 31 -14.45 20.81 2.88
CA LEU A 31 -13.75 21.90 3.55
C LEU A 31 -13.73 23.11 2.61
N THR A 32 -14.45 24.18 2.95
CA THR A 32 -14.53 25.39 2.12
C THR A 32 -13.91 26.56 2.87
N GLY A 33 -12.90 27.20 2.30
CA GLY A 33 -12.21 28.34 2.90
C GLY A 33 -10.86 28.60 2.22
N ALA A 34 -10.18 29.66 2.60
CA ALA A 34 -8.88 30.04 2.02
C ALA A 34 -8.88 30.05 0.47
N ASP A 35 -9.96 30.53 -0.13
CA ASP A 35 -10.19 30.60 -1.58
C ASP A 35 -10.17 29.23 -2.31
N GLN A 36 -10.42 28.14 -1.58
CA GLN A 36 -10.45 26.80 -2.12
C GLN A 36 -11.53 25.93 -1.47
N THR A 37 -11.84 24.84 -2.16
CA THR A 37 -12.68 23.75 -1.62
C THR A 37 -11.89 22.46 -1.70
N LEU A 38 -11.78 21.75 -0.59
CA LEU A 38 -11.09 20.47 -0.48
C LEU A 38 -12.08 19.40 -0.06
N ILE A 39 -11.79 18.17 -0.44
CA ILE A 39 -12.49 16.97 0.03
C ILE A 39 -11.64 16.32 1.10
N ALA A 40 -12.29 15.90 2.19
CA ALA A 40 -11.67 15.06 3.21
C ALA A 40 -12.37 13.70 3.23
N GLU A 41 -11.60 12.62 3.13
CA GLU A 41 -12.06 11.24 3.09
C GLU A 41 -11.73 10.55 4.42
N ARG A 42 -12.74 9.94 5.04
CA ARG A 42 -12.58 9.28 6.34
C ARG A 42 -11.69 8.04 6.23
N ASP A 43 -10.80 7.88 7.19
CA ASP A 43 -10.07 6.64 7.39
C ASP A 43 -11.00 5.58 8.01
N PRO A 44 -11.19 4.42 7.38
CA PRO A 44 -12.05 3.37 7.95
C PRO A 44 -11.50 2.77 9.24
N SER A 45 -10.21 2.91 9.51
CA SER A 45 -9.55 2.34 10.69
C SER A 45 -9.64 3.22 11.94
N GLY A 46 -10.06 4.50 11.82
CA GLY A 46 -10.08 5.41 12.96
C GLY A 46 -10.79 6.75 12.74
N PRO A 47 -10.80 7.59 13.77
CA PRO A 47 -11.44 8.89 13.72
C PRO A 47 -10.55 9.95 13.07
N VAL A 48 -10.09 9.69 11.84
CA VAL A 48 -9.20 10.54 11.06
C VAL A 48 -9.76 10.74 9.67
N TYR A 49 -9.56 11.92 9.10
CA TYR A 49 -9.80 12.21 7.70
C TYR A 49 -8.50 12.54 6.99
N HIS A 50 -8.37 12.02 5.78
CA HIS A 50 -7.31 12.36 4.85
C HIS A 50 -7.74 13.53 3.97
N VAL A 51 -6.85 14.46 3.72
CA VAL A 51 -7.09 15.62 2.85
C VAL A 51 -5.82 15.94 2.05
N ASN A 52 -5.97 16.16 0.75
CA ASN A 52 -4.88 16.64 -0.08
C ASN A 52 -4.76 18.15 0.06
N LEU A 53 -3.70 18.62 0.72
CA LEU A 53 -3.38 20.03 0.82
C LEU A 53 -2.52 20.48 -0.36
N PRO A 54 -2.77 21.66 -0.95
CA PRO A 54 -1.92 22.22 -1.98
C PRO A 54 -0.53 22.57 -1.44
N ALA A 55 0.40 22.89 -2.34
CA ALA A 55 1.68 23.45 -1.95
C ALA A 55 1.47 24.81 -1.27
N LEU A 56 2.21 25.04 -0.19
CA LEU A 56 2.13 26.25 0.62
C LEU A 56 3.51 26.85 0.79
N GLU A 57 3.61 28.18 0.68
CA GLU A 57 4.83 28.92 0.91
C GLU A 57 4.77 29.62 2.28
N GLY A 58 5.75 29.34 3.13
CA GLY A 58 5.85 29.92 4.47
C GLY A 58 4.92 29.28 5.50
N GLU A 59 4.77 29.97 6.64
CA GLU A 59 3.77 29.63 7.66
C GLU A 59 2.40 30.08 7.18
N ALA A 60 1.39 29.25 7.38
CA ALA A 60 0.02 29.55 7.00
C ALA A 60 -0.97 29.03 8.05
N GLU A 61 -1.99 29.83 8.33
CA GLU A 61 -3.20 29.39 8.99
C GLU A 61 -4.34 29.44 7.97
N MET A 62 -5.05 28.35 7.84
CA MET A 62 -6.16 28.24 6.90
C MET A 62 -7.42 27.86 7.66
N ASP A 63 -8.42 28.71 7.58
CA ASP A 63 -9.73 28.48 8.15
C ASP A 63 -10.67 27.90 7.11
N PHE A 64 -11.32 26.81 7.49
CA PHE A 64 -12.32 26.14 6.66
C PHE A 64 -13.66 26.03 7.38
N GLU A 65 -14.72 26.22 6.63
CA GLU A 65 -16.05 25.76 7.02
C GLU A 65 -16.19 24.30 6.58
N VAL A 66 -16.60 23.45 7.52
CA VAL A 66 -16.78 22.01 7.30
C VAL A 66 -18.25 21.73 7.12
N SER A 67 -18.59 21.09 6.02
CA SER A 67 -19.94 20.61 5.71
C SER A 67 -19.90 19.13 5.33
N GLU A 68 -21.06 18.49 5.42
CA GLU A 68 -21.27 17.12 4.97
C GLU A 68 -21.17 17.04 3.45
N LEU A 69 -20.66 15.92 2.94
CA LEU A 69 -20.60 15.62 1.52
C LEU A 69 -21.06 14.18 1.29
N ASP A 70 -22.15 14.02 0.57
CA ASP A 70 -22.75 12.69 0.34
C ASP A 70 -21.94 11.87 -0.67
N SER A 71 -21.38 12.51 -1.68
CA SER A 71 -20.57 11.88 -2.71
C SER A 71 -19.64 12.87 -3.40
N ALA A 72 -18.56 12.38 -3.96
CA ALA A 72 -17.68 13.14 -4.83
C ALA A 72 -17.10 12.20 -5.90
N ASP A 73 -16.84 12.75 -7.10
CA ASP A 73 -16.09 12.03 -8.11
C ASP A 73 -14.66 11.80 -7.66
N SER A 74 -14.07 10.70 -8.11
CA SER A 74 -12.66 10.42 -7.82
C SER A 74 -11.78 11.50 -8.44
N ALA A 75 -11.02 12.17 -7.58
CA ALA A 75 -10.06 13.21 -7.96
C ALA A 75 -8.60 12.74 -7.80
N THR A 76 -8.38 11.43 -7.67
CA THR A 76 -7.06 10.86 -7.39
C THR A 76 -6.10 10.97 -8.57
N GLY A 77 -6.60 11.08 -9.80
CA GLY A 77 -5.79 10.91 -11.01
C GLY A 77 -5.20 9.50 -11.13
N ILE A 78 -5.77 8.52 -10.41
CA ILE A 78 -5.34 7.11 -10.44
C ILE A 78 -6.24 6.35 -11.42
N ALA A 79 -5.62 5.64 -12.35
CA ALA A 79 -6.29 4.69 -13.24
C ALA A 79 -5.78 3.27 -12.99
N THR A 80 -6.62 2.29 -13.24
CA THR A 80 -6.31 0.88 -13.03
C THR A 80 -6.67 0.06 -14.26
N SER A 81 -5.89 -0.99 -14.51
CA SER A 81 -6.19 -2.01 -15.51
C SER A 81 -5.82 -3.36 -14.92
N ASP A 82 -6.81 -4.26 -14.83
CA ASP A 82 -6.61 -5.62 -14.31
C ASP A 82 -6.73 -6.62 -15.45
N ALA A 83 -5.67 -7.37 -15.71
CA ALA A 83 -5.62 -8.42 -16.70
C ALA A 83 -4.60 -9.50 -16.31
N ASP A 84 -4.97 -10.76 -16.54
CA ASP A 84 -4.08 -11.91 -16.32
C ASP A 84 -3.46 -11.99 -14.90
N GLY A 85 -4.24 -11.58 -13.89
CA GLY A 85 -3.79 -11.58 -12.49
C GLY A 85 -2.80 -10.47 -12.16
N LYS A 86 -2.76 -9.41 -12.96
CA LYS A 86 -1.93 -8.22 -12.79
C LYS A 86 -2.80 -6.98 -12.79
N LEU A 87 -2.73 -6.23 -11.70
CA LEU A 87 -3.34 -4.93 -11.59
C LEU A 87 -2.27 -3.86 -11.86
N ASP A 88 -2.33 -3.26 -13.03
CA ASP A 88 -1.49 -2.10 -13.36
C ASP A 88 -2.15 -0.82 -12.86
N ILE A 89 -1.38 0.03 -12.21
CA ILE A 89 -1.84 1.28 -11.62
C ILE A 89 -1.04 2.45 -12.23
N GLU A 90 -1.77 3.41 -12.76
CA GLU A 90 -1.24 4.68 -13.23
C GLU A 90 -1.61 5.81 -12.25
N VAL A 91 -0.70 6.77 -12.09
CA VAL A 91 -0.94 8.00 -11.34
C VAL A 91 -0.63 9.19 -12.24
N ALA A 92 -1.58 10.12 -12.36
CA ALA A 92 -1.49 11.30 -13.23
C ALA A 92 -1.10 10.93 -14.68
N GLY A 93 -1.75 9.88 -15.23
CA GLY A 93 -1.57 9.43 -16.62
C GLY A 93 -0.22 8.76 -16.90
N SER A 94 0.48 8.30 -15.89
CA SER A 94 1.76 7.61 -16.07
C SER A 94 1.83 6.36 -15.21
N PRO A 95 2.45 5.26 -15.69
CA PRO A 95 2.62 4.02 -14.94
C PRO A 95 3.29 4.28 -13.59
N PHE A 96 2.76 3.67 -12.54
CA PHE A 96 3.28 3.82 -11.18
C PHE A 96 3.67 2.49 -10.56
N LEU A 97 2.77 1.51 -10.49
CA LEU A 97 3.09 0.18 -9.96
C LEU A 97 2.26 -0.92 -10.64
N THR A 98 2.75 -2.16 -10.54
CA THR A 98 2.00 -3.37 -10.89
C THR A 98 1.87 -4.27 -9.66
N PHE A 99 0.65 -4.67 -9.35
CA PHE A 99 0.36 -5.66 -8.33
C PHE A 99 0.06 -7.01 -8.99
N HIS A 100 0.95 -7.98 -8.80
CA HIS A 100 0.79 -9.36 -9.26
C HIS A 100 0.03 -10.12 -8.18
N HIS A 101 -1.28 -10.26 -8.36
CA HIS A 101 -2.16 -10.81 -7.34
C HIS A 101 -2.52 -12.27 -7.58
N THR A 102 -2.77 -12.68 -8.82
CA THR A 102 -3.11 -14.07 -9.18
C THR A 102 -2.20 -14.54 -10.29
N THR A 103 -0.92 -14.69 -10.01
CA THR A 103 0.11 -15.11 -10.97
C THR A 103 0.68 -16.46 -10.56
N ASN A 104 1.65 -16.95 -11.35
CA ASN A 104 2.39 -18.18 -11.03
C ASN A 104 3.42 -18.00 -9.89
N TYR A 105 3.42 -16.84 -9.23
CA TYR A 105 4.27 -16.62 -8.06
C TYR A 105 3.64 -17.26 -6.83
N PRO A 106 4.47 -17.85 -5.95
CA PRO A 106 4.00 -18.45 -4.70
C PRO A 106 3.39 -17.45 -3.69
N LYS A 107 3.45 -16.16 -3.97
CA LYS A 107 2.90 -15.08 -3.15
C LYS A 107 2.51 -13.88 -4.01
N PRO A 108 1.46 -13.14 -3.65
CA PRO A 108 1.19 -11.82 -4.25
C PRO A 108 2.37 -10.86 -4.03
N VAL A 109 2.72 -10.09 -5.07
CA VAL A 109 3.87 -9.19 -5.05
C VAL A 109 3.60 -7.91 -5.82
N ILE A 110 4.09 -6.78 -5.30
CA ILE A 110 4.12 -5.51 -6.03
C ILE A 110 5.53 -5.32 -6.61
N ASN A 111 5.62 -5.22 -7.92
CA ASN A 111 6.81 -4.86 -8.69
C ASN A 111 6.41 -4.63 -10.16
N PRO A 112 6.78 -3.51 -10.80
CA PRO A 112 7.60 -2.42 -10.28
C PRO A 112 6.85 -1.49 -9.31
N ILE A 113 7.61 -0.60 -8.65
CA ILE A 113 7.15 0.70 -8.16
C ILE A 113 8.06 1.73 -8.84
N LEU A 114 7.46 2.59 -9.66
CA LEU A 114 8.21 3.53 -10.48
C LEU A 114 8.33 4.89 -9.80
N SER A 115 9.54 5.43 -9.80
CA SER A 115 9.79 6.82 -9.40
C SER A 115 9.18 7.82 -10.41
N PRO A 116 9.12 9.12 -10.11
CA PRO A 116 8.57 10.11 -11.04
C PRO A 116 9.24 10.15 -12.42
N ASN A 117 10.51 9.80 -12.49
CA ASN A 117 11.27 9.72 -13.75
C ASN A 117 11.21 8.33 -14.44
N GLY A 118 10.39 7.41 -13.92
CA GLY A 118 10.14 6.10 -14.51
C GLY A 118 11.15 5.00 -14.13
N ALA A 119 12.12 5.28 -13.25
CA ALA A 119 13.03 4.25 -12.78
C ALA A 119 12.34 3.33 -11.77
N ASN A 120 12.54 2.03 -11.89
CA ASN A 120 12.02 1.06 -10.92
C ASN A 120 12.81 1.14 -9.61
N MET A 121 12.12 1.45 -8.52
CA MET A 121 12.69 1.53 -7.18
C MET A 121 12.85 0.15 -6.53
N LEU A 122 12.20 -0.87 -7.09
CA LEU A 122 12.29 -2.23 -6.60
C LEU A 122 13.28 -3.06 -7.44
N ARG A 123 13.52 -4.28 -7.00
CA ARG A 123 14.44 -5.22 -7.66
C ARG A 123 14.13 -5.38 -9.14
N GLU A 124 15.19 -5.30 -9.97
CA GLU A 124 15.16 -5.55 -11.40
C GLU A 124 16.41 -6.33 -11.82
N PRO A 125 16.30 -7.45 -12.55
CA PRO A 125 15.04 -8.11 -12.88
C PRO A 125 14.32 -8.64 -11.64
N MET A 126 13.00 -8.78 -11.73
CA MET A 126 12.14 -9.23 -10.62
C MET A 126 12.59 -10.58 -10.05
N GLU A 127 13.12 -11.43 -10.92
CA GLU A 127 13.78 -12.70 -10.58
C GLU A 127 15.24 -12.68 -11.02
N ALA A 128 16.16 -12.91 -10.10
CA ALA A 128 17.56 -13.12 -10.40
C ALA A 128 18.05 -14.36 -9.64
N TRP A 129 18.57 -15.33 -10.39
CA TRP A 129 19.16 -16.53 -9.85
C TRP A 129 20.68 -16.43 -9.93
N GLY A 130 21.38 -16.86 -8.88
CA GLY A 130 22.81 -16.83 -8.81
C GLY A 130 23.34 -16.97 -7.40
N GLU A 131 24.63 -17.06 -7.23
CA GLU A 131 25.29 -17.13 -5.93
C GLU A 131 25.05 -15.81 -5.17
N GLY A 132 24.56 -15.92 -3.92
CA GLY A 132 24.23 -14.77 -3.08
C GLY A 132 22.89 -14.09 -3.37
N GLU A 133 22.18 -14.51 -4.43
CA GLU A 133 20.87 -13.95 -4.76
C GLU A 133 19.74 -14.63 -3.99
N HIS A 134 18.68 -13.85 -3.78
CA HIS A 134 17.46 -14.28 -3.09
C HIS A 134 16.27 -14.13 -4.05
N PRO A 135 16.06 -15.05 -4.99
CA PRO A 135 15.11 -14.89 -6.09
C PRO A 135 13.65 -14.74 -5.62
N TRP A 136 13.33 -15.22 -4.44
CA TRP A 136 11.99 -15.07 -3.81
C TRP A 136 11.72 -13.66 -3.26
N GLN A 137 12.72 -12.81 -3.12
CA GLN A 137 12.55 -11.40 -2.74
C GLN A 137 12.36 -10.56 -4.00
N ARG A 138 11.15 -10.62 -4.60
CA ARG A 138 10.85 -10.04 -5.92
C ARG A 138 10.52 -8.56 -5.92
N GLY A 139 10.24 -7.97 -4.76
CA GLY A 139 9.79 -6.59 -4.66
C GLY A 139 9.21 -6.28 -3.30
N LEU A 140 7.99 -5.73 -3.27
CA LEU A 140 7.23 -5.55 -2.05
C LEU A 140 6.24 -6.71 -1.91
N THR A 141 6.37 -7.49 -0.83
CA THR A 141 5.51 -8.64 -0.54
C THR A 141 5.38 -8.87 0.96
N LEU A 142 4.34 -9.59 1.36
CA LEU A 142 4.10 -10.00 2.74
C LEU A 142 4.47 -11.48 2.88
N MET A 143 5.40 -11.77 3.78
CA MET A 143 5.95 -13.10 3.97
C MET A 143 6.57 -13.28 5.37
N GLN A 144 6.67 -14.51 5.84
CA GLN A 144 7.20 -14.85 7.18
C GLN A 144 7.93 -16.19 7.16
N GLY A 145 9.09 -16.25 7.79
CA GLY A 145 9.96 -17.42 7.74
C GLY A 145 9.53 -18.61 8.61
N ALA A 146 8.60 -18.45 9.56
CA ALA A 146 8.13 -19.57 10.37
C ALA A 146 6.67 -19.38 10.82
N ILE A 147 5.76 -20.01 10.10
CA ILE A 147 4.34 -20.13 10.47
C ILE A 147 4.08 -21.60 10.83
N ASN A 148 3.88 -21.91 12.12
CA ASN A 148 3.80 -23.30 12.60
C ASN A 148 5.00 -24.16 12.18
N GLY A 149 6.20 -23.56 12.10
CA GLY A 149 7.42 -24.20 11.63
C GLY A 149 7.58 -24.29 10.11
N VAL A 150 6.62 -23.79 9.33
CA VAL A 150 6.67 -23.75 7.87
C VAL A 150 7.32 -22.46 7.41
N ASP A 151 8.28 -22.55 6.51
CA ASP A 151 8.94 -21.40 5.91
C ASP A 151 8.10 -20.83 4.76
N CYS A 152 7.38 -19.73 5.04
CA CYS A 152 6.62 -18.97 4.06
C CYS A 152 7.37 -17.73 3.55
N TRP A 153 8.65 -17.60 3.85
CA TRP A 153 9.53 -16.56 3.31
C TRP A 153 10.23 -16.98 2.03
N ASN A 154 10.96 -18.10 2.12
CA ASN A 154 11.65 -18.65 0.96
C ASN A 154 10.68 -19.33 -0.02
N GLU A 155 11.12 -19.55 -1.24
CA GLU A 155 10.37 -20.25 -2.28
C GLU A 155 11.29 -21.27 -2.94
N ARG A 156 11.15 -22.51 -2.50
CA ARG A 156 11.89 -23.64 -3.09
C ARG A 156 10.89 -24.73 -3.42
N PRO A 157 10.34 -24.75 -4.64
CA PRO A 157 9.28 -25.69 -5.02
C PRO A 157 9.72 -27.15 -4.95
N ASP A 158 11.02 -27.41 -4.98
CA ASP A 158 11.64 -28.72 -4.90
C ASP A 158 11.94 -29.17 -3.44
N HIS A 159 11.65 -28.32 -2.45
CA HIS A 159 11.98 -28.62 -1.05
C HIS A 159 10.70 -28.68 -0.20
N PRO A 160 10.43 -29.80 0.51
CA PRO A 160 9.31 -29.88 1.43
C PRO A 160 9.49 -28.90 2.62
N GLY A 161 8.38 -28.39 3.16
CA GLY A 161 8.38 -27.48 4.30
C GLY A 161 8.39 -26.00 3.95
N PHE A 162 8.27 -25.65 2.66
CA PHE A 162 8.01 -24.28 2.23
C PHE A 162 6.52 -24.03 2.02
N GLY A 163 6.09 -22.85 2.46
CA GLY A 163 4.72 -22.41 2.31
C GLY A 163 4.55 -21.50 1.09
N HIS A 164 3.30 -21.25 0.77
CA HIS A 164 2.89 -20.28 -0.23
C HIS A 164 1.64 -19.54 0.24
N THR A 165 1.30 -18.45 -0.44
CA THR A 165 0.09 -17.66 -0.16
C THR A 165 -0.71 -17.52 -1.44
N THR A 166 -1.96 -17.95 -1.42
CA THR A 166 -2.90 -17.70 -2.50
C THR A 166 -3.76 -16.49 -2.19
N GLN A 167 -4.12 -15.74 -3.20
CA GLN A 167 -5.17 -14.76 -3.10
C GLN A 167 -6.50 -15.43 -3.40
N ASP A 168 -7.43 -15.32 -2.46
CA ASP A 168 -8.75 -15.95 -2.53
C ASP A 168 -9.80 -14.98 -3.10
N ASP A 169 -9.68 -13.70 -2.75
CA ASP A 169 -10.56 -12.62 -3.24
C ASP A 169 -9.80 -11.30 -3.36
N ILE A 170 -10.29 -10.42 -4.24
CA ILE A 170 -9.78 -9.05 -4.40
C ILE A 170 -10.93 -8.11 -4.75
N SER A 171 -10.93 -6.95 -4.13
CA SER A 171 -11.80 -5.83 -4.49
C SER A 171 -11.00 -4.57 -4.76
N ILE A 172 -11.46 -3.76 -5.71
CA ILE A 172 -10.81 -2.51 -6.11
C ILE A 172 -11.87 -1.41 -6.09
N SER A 173 -11.63 -0.38 -5.29
CA SER A 173 -12.54 0.75 -5.11
C SER A 173 -11.85 2.07 -5.36
N HIS A 174 -12.40 2.86 -6.28
CA HIS A 174 -11.96 4.24 -6.53
C HIS A 174 -12.77 5.18 -5.63
N ASN A 175 -12.14 5.67 -4.58
CA ASN A 175 -12.70 6.66 -3.67
C ASN A 175 -12.31 8.08 -4.12
N PRO A 176 -12.92 9.14 -3.57
CA PRO A 176 -12.62 10.51 -3.96
C PRO A 176 -11.14 10.91 -3.85
N LEU A 177 -10.42 10.45 -2.83
CA LEU A 177 -9.00 10.78 -2.62
C LEU A 177 -8.08 9.57 -2.70
N SER A 178 -8.59 8.35 -2.77
CA SER A 178 -7.77 7.15 -2.73
C SER A 178 -8.23 6.07 -3.69
N LEU A 179 -7.29 5.22 -4.10
CA LEU A 179 -7.58 3.89 -4.60
C LEU A 179 -7.42 2.91 -3.43
N LEU A 180 -8.44 2.11 -3.17
CA LEU A 180 -8.41 1.06 -2.17
C LEU A 180 -8.43 -0.30 -2.86
N ILE A 181 -7.44 -1.14 -2.55
CA ILE A 181 -7.37 -2.53 -2.95
C ILE A 181 -7.44 -3.36 -1.69
N GLU A 182 -8.41 -4.24 -1.59
CA GLU A 182 -8.55 -5.18 -0.49
C GLU A 182 -8.41 -6.60 -1.02
N SER A 183 -7.67 -7.45 -0.32
CA SER A 183 -7.53 -8.86 -0.69
C SER A 183 -7.56 -9.75 0.53
N ASP A 184 -8.27 -10.87 0.39
CA ASP A 184 -8.24 -11.98 1.33
C ASP A 184 -7.33 -13.08 0.79
N ASN A 185 -6.53 -13.66 1.68
CA ASN A 185 -5.50 -14.61 1.28
C ASN A 185 -5.44 -15.77 2.28
N THR A 186 -5.04 -16.94 1.77
CA THR A 186 -4.78 -18.12 2.59
C THR A 186 -3.32 -18.55 2.46
N TRP A 187 -2.70 -18.86 3.60
CA TRP A 187 -1.33 -19.37 3.69
C TRP A 187 -1.36 -20.88 3.80
N TYR A 188 -0.52 -21.56 3.04
CA TYR A 188 -0.51 -23.01 2.90
C TYR A 188 0.87 -23.63 3.13
N GLU A 189 0.84 -24.88 3.57
CA GLU A 189 1.94 -25.85 3.38
C GLU A 189 1.42 -26.97 2.46
N GLY A 190 1.89 -27.02 1.23
CA GLY A 190 1.25 -27.87 0.22
C GLY A 190 -0.24 -27.52 0.10
N ASP A 191 -1.12 -28.48 0.31
CA ASP A 191 -2.57 -28.27 0.30
C ASP A 191 -3.19 -28.00 1.69
N ARG A 192 -2.37 -27.96 2.74
CA ARG A 192 -2.82 -27.75 4.12
C ARG A 192 -2.86 -26.25 4.43
N PRO A 193 -4.04 -25.68 4.70
CA PRO A 193 -4.11 -24.28 5.11
C PRO A 193 -3.55 -24.10 6.53
N LEU A 194 -2.81 -23.02 6.73
CA LEU A 194 -2.19 -22.64 7.99
C LEU A 194 -2.95 -21.53 8.69
N MET A 195 -3.23 -20.45 7.97
CA MET A 195 -3.94 -19.28 8.44
C MET A 195 -4.47 -18.47 7.26
N THR A 196 -5.29 -17.48 7.53
CA THR A 196 -5.70 -16.47 6.53
C THR A 196 -5.16 -15.10 6.89
N ASP A 197 -5.09 -14.21 5.90
CA ASP A 197 -4.88 -12.79 6.12
C ASP A 197 -5.82 -11.95 5.26
N SER A 198 -6.09 -10.73 5.72
CA SER A 198 -6.71 -9.68 4.92
C SER A 198 -5.72 -8.54 4.77
N ARG A 199 -5.58 -8.04 3.55
CA ARG A 199 -4.67 -6.94 3.20
C ARG A 199 -5.47 -5.79 2.61
N SER A 200 -5.13 -4.59 3.05
CA SER A 200 -5.62 -3.35 2.46
C SER A 200 -4.43 -2.54 1.97
N TYR A 201 -4.45 -2.18 0.69
CA TYR A 201 -3.48 -1.28 0.07
C TYR A 201 -4.24 -0.02 -0.34
N ARG A 202 -3.99 1.06 0.35
CA ARG A 202 -4.64 2.34 0.08
C ARG A 202 -3.65 3.31 -0.53
N LEU A 203 -3.90 3.68 -1.77
CA LEU A 203 -3.03 4.53 -2.55
C LEU A 203 -3.62 5.93 -2.64
N PHE A 204 -2.87 6.93 -2.15
CA PHE A 204 -3.21 8.34 -2.27
C PHE A 204 -2.24 9.01 -3.25
N GLY A 205 -2.76 9.67 -4.26
CA GLY A 205 -1.88 10.31 -5.22
C GLY A 205 -2.60 11.34 -6.08
N SER A 206 -2.46 12.59 -5.75
CA SER A 206 -2.86 13.69 -6.64
C SER A 206 -1.77 14.05 -7.66
N SER A 207 -0.53 13.61 -7.45
CA SER A 207 0.59 13.81 -8.37
C SER A 207 1.62 12.71 -8.22
N ARG A 208 2.45 12.50 -9.26
CA ARG A 208 3.57 11.55 -9.20
C ARG A 208 4.68 11.92 -8.22
N ASN A 209 4.73 13.17 -7.78
CA ASN A 209 5.80 13.65 -6.89
C ASN A 209 5.60 13.26 -5.44
N ALA A 210 4.37 12.92 -5.05
CA ALA A 210 4.03 12.51 -3.69
C ALA A 210 2.88 11.49 -3.75
N VAL A 211 3.24 10.21 -3.77
CA VAL A 211 2.30 9.09 -3.69
C VAL A 211 2.52 8.41 -2.35
N VAL A 212 1.44 8.19 -1.61
CA VAL A 212 1.45 7.45 -0.36
C VAL A 212 0.75 6.12 -0.59
N LEU A 213 1.44 5.04 -0.25
CA LEU A 213 0.87 3.69 -0.19
C LEU A 213 0.78 3.28 1.27
N ASP A 214 -0.42 3.25 1.80
CA ASP A 214 -0.72 2.76 3.15
C ASP A 214 -1.09 1.29 3.07
N ILE A 215 -0.47 0.46 3.92
CA ILE A 215 -0.66 -0.99 3.91
C ILE A 215 -1.13 -1.43 5.29
N THR A 216 -2.31 -2.01 5.35
CA THR A 216 -2.83 -2.69 6.54
C THR A 216 -2.82 -4.20 6.30
N HIS A 217 -2.25 -4.95 7.25
CA HIS A 217 -2.16 -6.39 7.20
C HIS A 217 -2.74 -7.01 8.47
N THR A 218 -3.82 -7.75 8.33
CA THR A 218 -4.52 -8.41 9.44
C THR A 218 -4.37 -9.92 9.32
N LEU A 219 -3.73 -10.54 10.30
CA LEU A 219 -3.55 -11.99 10.38
C LEU A 219 -4.68 -12.64 11.18
N LYS A 220 -5.13 -13.81 10.73
CA LYS A 220 -6.20 -14.55 11.40
C LYS A 220 -5.85 -16.03 11.52
N ALA A 221 -5.86 -16.55 12.73
CA ALA A 221 -5.67 -17.97 13.04
C ALA A 221 -6.95 -18.79 12.73
N SER A 222 -7.34 -18.85 11.46
CA SER A 222 -8.63 -19.41 10.99
C SER A 222 -8.64 -20.93 10.91
N HIS A 223 -7.45 -21.57 10.88
CA HIS A 223 -7.30 -23.03 10.73
C HIS A 223 -6.68 -23.68 11.96
N GLY A 224 -6.85 -23.08 13.14
CA GLY A 224 -6.32 -23.55 14.40
C GLY A 224 -5.28 -22.61 15.00
N ALA A 225 -4.58 -23.07 16.03
CA ALA A 225 -3.55 -22.26 16.67
C ALA A 225 -2.39 -21.98 15.71
N VAL A 226 -1.93 -20.72 15.69
CA VAL A 226 -0.81 -20.27 14.88
C VAL A 226 0.33 -19.84 15.78
N THR A 227 1.51 -20.41 15.55
CA THR A 227 2.76 -20.00 16.18
C THR A 227 3.60 -19.29 15.12
N ILE A 228 3.94 -18.03 15.38
CA ILE A 228 4.90 -17.26 14.59
C ILE A 228 6.27 -17.45 15.24
N GLY A 229 7.15 -18.16 14.54
CA GLY A 229 8.49 -18.45 15.04
C GLY A 229 9.47 -17.32 14.77
N ASP A 230 10.60 -17.38 15.49
CA ASP A 230 11.73 -16.49 15.27
C ASP A 230 12.50 -16.91 14.00
N THR A 231 12.85 -15.95 13.17
CA THR A 231 13.62 -16.15 11.94
C THR A 231 14.63 -15.03 11.73
N LYS A 232 15.68 -15.31 10.97
CA LYS A 232 16.70 -14.30 10.63
C LYS A 232 16.17 -13.18 9.70
N GLU A 233 15.09 -13.44 8.98
CA GLU A 233 14.56 -12.56 7.94
C GLU A 233 13.71 -11.40 8.49
N GLY A 234 13.35 -11.38 9.74
CA GLY A 234 12.50 -10.34 10.34
C GLY A 234 11.01 -10.50 10.04
N GLY A 235 10.27 -9.43 10.14
CA GLY A 235 8.80 -9.43 10.12
C GLY A 235 8.14 -9.56 8.75
N PHE A 236 6.81 -9.43 8.75
CA PHE A 236 5.94 -9.76 7.63
C PHE A 236 6.13 -8.96 6.33
N LEU A 237 6.61 -7.71 6.39
CA LEU A 237 6.80 -6.88 5.21
C LEU A 237 8.22 -7.00 4.68
N CYS A 238 8.35 -7.44 3.44
CA CYS A 238 9.60 -7.45 2.69
C CYS A 238 9.55 -6.39 1.58
N ILE A 239 10.60 -5.56 1.52
CA ILE A 239 10.82 -4.61 0.42
C ILE A 239 12.22 -4.88 -0.13
N ARG A 240 12.30 -5.46 -1.31
CA ARG A 240 13.57 -5.64 -2.01
C ARG A 240 13.79 -4.48 -2.99
N VAL A 241 14.62 -3.55 -2.59
CA VAL A 241 14.94 -2.36 -3.39
C VAL A 241 15.85 -2.68 -4.58
N ASN A 242 15.90 -1.78 -5.55
CA ASN A 242 16.81 -1.87 -6.69
C ASN A 242 18.27 -1.98 -6.22
N PRO A 243 19.10 -2.81 -6.86
CA PRO A 243 20.51 -2.96 -6.47
C PRO A 243 21.30 -1.65 -6.40
N SER A 244 20.96 -0.65 -7.23
CA SER A 244 21.58 0.68 -7.17
C SER A 244 21.30 1.45 -5.88
N MET A 245 20.26 1.05 -5.12
CA MET A 245 19.89 1.66 -3.83
C MET A 245 20.45 0.87 -2.64
N ASN A 246 21.25 -0.17 -2.88
CA ASN A 246 21.86 -0.96 -1.83
C ASN A 246 22.98 -0.13 -1.14
N ALA A 247 23.01 -0.17 0.20
CA ALA A 247 24.04 0.53 0.98
C ALA A 247 25.49 0.08 0.69
N ASN A 248 25.66 -1.12 0.14
CA ASN A 248 26.97 -1.65 -0.29
C ASN A 248 27.28 -1.35 -1.77
N ALA A 249 26.31 -0.91 -2.56
CA ALA A 249 26.58 -0.28 -3.83
C ALA A 249 27.18 1.08 -3.50
N GLU A 250 28.23 1.51 -4.21
CA GLU A 250 28.74 2.87 -4.15
C GLU A 250 27.66 3.83 -4.70
N GLY A 251 26.48 3.75 -4.06
CA GLY A 251 25.31 4.52 -4.40
C GLY A 251 25.47 5.93 -3.89
N HIS A 252 25.41 6.83 -4.80
CA HIS A 252 25.38 8.26 -4.60
C HIS A 252 23.96 8.77 -4.79
#